data_87a37eb33db55ead671c1c5f1fb0fe0a
#
_entry.id   87a37eb33db55ead671c1c5f1fb0fe0a
#
_cell.length_a   1.000
_cell.length_b   1.000
_cell.length_c   1.000
_cell.angle_alpha   90.00
_cell.angle_beta   90.00
_cell.angle_gamma   90.00
#
_symmetry.space_group_name_H-M   'P 1'
#
loop_
_entity.id
_entity.type
_entity.pdbx_description
1 polymer ?
#
loop_
_entity_poly.entity_id
_entity_poly.type
_entity_poly.pdbx_seq_one_letter_code
_entity_poly.pdbx_strand_id
1 'polypeptide(L)'
;MRIVYEVIERTMDKNGQFLILPDIECNTFWTNLDWNDDAVIKGYHAHGECEQYHSEIKRDMDVERLPSGKFETNELVLELTILAYNILRMIGQSSLKSECAPKSKHPAKRCRIQTVMNKMR
;
A
#
# COMPACT_ATOMS: atom_id res chain seq x y z
N MET A 1 -5.85 -27.62 -3.76
CA MET A 1 -5.79 -26.34 -4.47
C MET A 1 -7.18 -26.01 -4.97
N ARG A 2 -7.70 -24.83 -4.67
CA ARG A 2 -9.03 -24.37 -5.10
C ARG A 2 -8.93 -22.99 -5.74
N ILE A 3 -9.97 -22.59 -6.46
CA ILE A 3 -10.09 -21.28 -7.07
C ILE A 3 -11.23 -20.55 -6.39
N VAL A 4 -10.99 -19.30 -6.01
CA VAL A 4 -12.01 -18.38 -5.49
C VAL A 4 -12.25 -17.32 -6.56
N TYR A 5 -13.52 -16.98 -6.79
CA TYR A 5 -13.94 -15.98 -7.77
C TYR A 5 -14.52 -14.76 -7.04
N GLU A 6 -14.11 -13.57 -7.47
CA GLU A 6 -14.72 -12.31 -7.08
C GLU A 6 -15.33 -11.68 -8.34
N VAL A 7 -16.64 -11.50 -8.35
CA VAL A 7 -17.35 -10.85 -9.45
C VAL A 7 -17.80 -9.46 -8.99
N ILE A 8 -17.33 -8.44 -9.68
CA ILE A 8 -17.66 -7.04 -9.40
C ILE A 8 -18.49 -6.52 -10.56
N GLU A 9 -19.74 -6.14 -10.27
CA GLU A 9 -20.62 -5.48 -11.22
C GLU A 9 -20.62 -3.97 -10.96
N ARG A 10 -20.23 -3.19 -11.96
CA ARG A 10 -20.27 -1.73 -11.92
C ARG A 10 -21.38 -1.21 -12.82
N THR A 11 -22.35 -0.56 -12.21
CA THR A 11 -23.48 0.07 -12.90
C THR A 11 -23.28 1.56 -13.14
N MET A 12 -22.25 2.16 -12.51
CA MET A 12 -21.90 3.57 -12.63
C MET A 12 -20.44 3.75 -13.06
N ASP A 13 -20.18 4.72 -13.93
CA ASP A 13 -18.88 5.22 -14.30
C ASP A 13 -18.22 6.00 -13.14
N LYS A 14 -16.91 6.26 -13.27
CA LYS A 14 -16.09 7.09 -12.33
C LYS A 14 -16.65 8.52 -12.18
N ASN A 15 -17.41 9.01 -13.15
CA ASN A 15 -18.04 10.33 -13.15
C ASN A 15 -19.44 10.34 -12.54
N GLY A 16 -19.94 9.18 -12.05
CA GLY A 16 -21.28 9.05 -11.48
C GLY A 16 -22.41 8.90 -12.51
N GLN A 17 -22.09 8.64 -13.77
CA GLN A 17 -23.09 8.37 -14.82
C GLN A 17 -23.42 6.88 -14.86
N PHE A 18 -24.71 6.58 -15.05
CA PHE A 18 -25.16 5.20 -15.21
C PHE A 18 -24.66 4.64 -16.55
N LEU A 19 -24.09 3.45 -16.49
CA LEU A 19 -23.68 2.70 -17.68
C LEU A 19 -24.91 2.07 -18.33
N ILE A 20 -24.99 2.09 -19.65
CA ILE A 20 -26.05 1.45 -20.44
C ILE A 20 -26.00 -0.08 -20.27
N LEU A 21 -24.78 -0.62 -20.20
CA LEU A 21 -24.52 -2.02 -19.89
C LEU A 21 -23.58 -2.05 -18.67
N PRO A 22 -23.89 -2.90 -17.65
CA PRO A 22 -23.00 -3.05 -16.51
C PRO A 22 -21.63 -3.55 -16.94
N ASP A 23 -20.59 -2.99 -16.35
CA ASP A 23 -19.21 -3.49 -16.49
C ASP A 23 -19.01 -4.61 -15.48
N ILE A 24 -18.68 -5.82 -15.98
CA ILE A 24 -18.50 -7.01 -15.15
C ILE A 24 -17.02 -7.37 -15.16
N GLU A 25 -16.41 -7.27 -13.99
CA GLU A 25 -15.03 -7.68 -13.73
C GLU A 25 -15.04 -8.99 -12.94
N CYS A 26 -14.28 -9.99 -13.40
CA CYS A 26 -14.14 -11.28 -12.71
C CYS A 26 -12.67 -11.50 -12.35
N ASN A 27 -12.38 -11.49 -11.04
CA ASN A 27 -11.08 -11.79 -10.50
C ASN A 27 -11.01 -13.24 -10.02
N THR A 28 -9.90 -13.93 -10.27
CA THR A 28 -9.69 -15.31 -9.87
C THR A 28 -8.48 -15.45 -8.98
N PHE A 29 -8.65 -16.13 -7.84
CA PHE A 29 -7.60 -16.34 -6.84
C PHE A 29 -7.35 -17.82 -6.65
N TRP A 30 -6.11 -18.26 -6.88
CA TRP A 30 -5.68 -19.63 -6.62
C TRP A 30 -5.17 -19.74 -5.18
N THR A 31 -5.70 -20.69 -4.41
CA THR A 31 -5.29 -20.88 -3.02
C THR A 31 -5.26 -22.35 -2.62
N ASN A 32 -4.39 -22.66 -1.67
CA ASN A 32 -4.37 -23.94 -0.95
C ASN A 32 -4.81 -23.76 0.53
N LEU A 33 -5.22 -22.55 0.93
CA LEU A 33 -5.68 -22.25 2.27
C LEU A 33 -7.14 -22.69 2.44
N ASP A 34 -7.48 -23.19 3.63
CA ASP A 34 -8.84 -23.58 4.01
C ASP A 34 -9.68 -22.41 4.54
N TRP A 35 -9.26 -21.19 4.21
CA TRP A 35 -9.99 -19.98 4.60
C TRP A 35 -11.29 -19.86 3.81
N ASN A 36 -12.27 -19.12 4.36
CA ASN A 36 -13.45 -18.77 3.58
C ASN A 36 -13.09 -17.84 2.41
N ASP A 37 -13.95 -17.74 1.42
CA ASP A 37 -13.67 -17.01 0.18
C ASP A 37 -13.42 -15.51 0.44
N ASP A 38 -14.21 -14.89 1.32
CA ASP A 38 -14.01 -13.49 1.72
C ASP A 38 -12.66 -13.24 2.40
N ALA A 39 -12.18 -14.18 3.22
CA ALA A 39 -10.88 -14.05 3.88
C ALA A 39 -9.73 -14.19 2.88
N VAL A 40 -9.88 -15.07 1.86
CA VAL A 40 -8.89 -15.20 0.77
C VAL A 40 -8.81 -13.92 -0.03
N ILE A 41 -9.96 -13.36 -0.45
CA ILE A 41 -10.04 -12.12 -1.22
C ILE A 41 -9.44 -10.96 -0.42
N LYS A 42 -9.83 -10.79 0.86
CA LYS A 42 -9.27 -9.75 1.75
C LYS A 42 -7.77 -9.91 1.96
N GLY A 43 -7.30 -11.15 2.15
CA GLY A 43 -5.87 -11.44 2.29
C GLY A 43 -5.07 -11.06 1.05
N TYR A 44 -5.61 -11.35 -0.13
CA TYR A 44 -4.98 -10.97 -1.39
C TYR A 44 -4.96 -9.45 -1.59
N HIS A 45 -6.06 -8.75 -1.33
CA HIS A 45 -6.10 -7.28 -1.42
C HIS A 45 -5.17 -6.62 -0.39
N ALA A 46 -5.02 -7.20 0.81
CA ALA A 46 -4.07 -6.71 1.82
C ALA A 46 -2.60 -6.84 1.35
N HIS A 47 -2.29 -7.80 0.46
CA HIS A 47 -0.95 -7.94 -0.11
C HIS A 47 -0.52 -6.70 -0.92
N GLY A 48 -1.45 -6.01 -1.56
CA GLY A 48 -1.17 -4.77 -2.28
C GLY A 48 -0.61 -3.65 -1.38
N GLU A 49 -0.83 -3.69 -0.06
CA GLU A 49 -0.20 -2.76 0.89
C GLU A 49 1.32 -2.97 0.98
N CYS A 50 1.79 -4.23 0.89
CA CYS A 50 3.22 -4.54 0.90
C CYS A 50 3.93 -3.92 -0.31
N GLU A 51 3.31 -3.94 -1.49
CA GLU A 51 3.87 -3.32 -2.69
C GLU A 51 4.06 -1.81 -2.52
N GLN A 52 3.13 -1.15 -1.82
CA GLN A 52 3.26 0.27 -1.52
C GLN A 52 4.44 0.54 -0.59
N TYR A 53 4.66 -0.29 0.43
CA TYR A 53 5.82 -0.17 1.32
C TYR A 53 7.14 -0.37 0.57
N HIS A 54 7.21 -1.38 -0.29
CA HIS A 54 8.37 -1.60 -1.15
C HIS A 54 8.63 -0.41 -2.09
N SER A 55 7.56 0.16 -2.67
CA SER A 55 7.67 1.35 -3.52
C SER A 55 8.17 2.57 -2.77
N GLU A 56 7.73 2.78 -1.52
CA GLU A 56 8.21 3.89 -0.67
C GLU A 56 9.69 3.72 -0.30
N ILE A 57 10.11 2.51 0.08
CA ILE A 57 11.53 2.24 0.40
C ILE A 57 12.39 2.45 -0.85
N LYS A 58 11.99 1.92 -1.99
CA LYS A 58 12.76 2.03 -3.23
C LYS A 58 12.85 3.46 -3.75
N ARG A 59 11.70 4.15 -3.87
CA ARG A 59 11.60 5.44 -4.55
C ARG A 59 11.76 6.62 -3.61
N ASP A 60 11.04 6.61 -2.48
CA ASP A 60 11.00 7.78 -1.60
C ASP A 60 12.27 7.86 -0.75
N MET A 61 12.91 6.72 -0.45
CA MET A 61 14.18 6.66 0.29
C MET A 61 15.40 6.39 -0.62
N ASP A 62 15.21 6.32 -1.95
CA ASP A 62 16.25 6.15 -2.97
C ASP A 62 17.17 4.94 -2.76
N VAL A 63 16.62 3.85 -2.23
CA VAL A 63 17.38 2.61 -1.94
C VAL A 63 17.45 1.68 -3.17
N GLU A 64 16.85 2.04 -4.28
CA GLU A 64 16.95 1.28 -5.52
C GLU A 64 18.39 1.23 -6.05
N ARG A 65 19.21 2.26 -5.69
CA ARG A 65 20.62 2.33 -6.02
C ARG A 65 21.46 2.15 -4.76
N LEU A 66 21.87 0.90 -4.53
CA LEU A 66 22.75 0.59 -3.40
C LEU A 66 24.14 1.21 -3.62
N PRO A 67 24.76 1.83 -2.58
CA PRO A 67 25.94 2.66 -2.74
C PRO A 67 27.23 1.87 -2.94
N SER A 68 27.22 0.56 -2.76
CA SER A 68 28.44 -0.25 -2.76
C SER A 68 28.30 -1.53 -3.59
N GLY A 69 29.41 -2.03 -4.13
CA GLY A 69 29.51 -3.38 -4.69
C GLY A 69 29.67 -4.48 -3.62
N LYS A 70 29.80 -4.11 -2.34
CA LYS A 70 29.99 -5.06 -1.24
C LYS A 70 28.65 -5.39 -0.57
N PHE A 71 28.37 -6.68 -0.40
CA PHE A 71 27.11 -7.16 0.20
C PHE A 71 26.92 -6.61 1.62
N GLU A 72 27.91 -6.74 2.49
CA GLU A 72 27.84 -6.34 3.91
C GLU A 72 27.54 -4.84 4.08
N THR A 73 28.12 -3.99 3.21
CA THR A 73 27.84 -2.56 3.23
C THR A 73 26.40 -2.26 2.82
N ASN A 74 25.90 -2.96 1.81
CA ASN A 74 24.52 -2.79 1.33
C ASN A 74 23.51 -3.33 2.34
N GLU A 75 23.80 -4.44 3.01
CA GLU A 75 23.01 -4.98 4.12
C GLU A 75 22.84 -3.95 5.24
N LEU A 76 23.94 -3.36 5.72
CA LEU A 76 23.89 -2.30 6.73
C LEU A 76 23.03 -1.09 6.27
N VAL A 77 23.19 -0.66 5.02
CA VAL A 77 22.39 0.44 4.46
C VAL A 77 20.90 0.09 4.45
N LEU A 78 20.54 -1.14 4.09
CA LEU A 78 19.17 -1.59 4.09
C LEU A 78 18.58 -1.64 5.51
N GLU A 79 19.33 -2.14 6.49
CA GLU A 79 18.90 -2.17 7.90
C GLU A 79 18.64 -0.76 8.45
N LEU A 80 19.58 0.18 8.21
CA LEU A 80 19.42 1.58 8.60
C LEU A 80 18.21 2.24 7.90
N THR A 81 17.98 1.89 6.63
CA THR A 81 16.83 2.37 5.87
C THR A 81 15.52 1.88 6.45
N ILE A 82 15.44 0.60 6.83
CA ILE A 82 14.25 0.02 7.47
C ILE A 82 13.98 0.72 8.81
N LEU A 83 15.02 0.98 9.60
CA LEU A 83 14.88 1.72 10.86
C LEU A 83 14.33 3.14 10.61
N ALA A 84 14.94 3.89 9.69
CA ALA A 84 14.50 5.23 9.32
C ALA A 84 13.07 5.24 8.77
N TYR A 85 12.73 4.25 7.93
CA TYR A 85 11.38 4.07 7.41
C TYR A 85 10.35 3.90 8.54
N ASN A 86 10.63 3.05 9.52
CA ASN A 86 9.72 2.82 10.63
C ASN A 86 9.53 4.09 11.48
N ILE A 87 10.59 4.86 11.73
CA ILE A 87 10.50 6.14 12.44
C ILE A 87 9.61 7.14 11.67
N LEU A 88 9.83 7.29 10.36
CA LEU A 88 9.02 8.17 9.52
C LEU A 88 7.55 7.72 9.48
N ARG A 89 7.30 6.42 9.47
CA ARG A 89 5.94 5.84 9.58
C ARG A 89 5.28 6.21 10.90
N MET A 90 5.98 6.12 12.01
CA MET A 90 5.46 6.51 13.33
C MET A 90 5.13 8.01 13.37
N ILE A 91 6.00 8.85 12.85
CA ILE A 91 5.76 10.31 12.73
C ILE A 91 4.53 10.57 11.87
N GLY A 92 4.42 9.93 10.70
CA GLY A 92 3.29 10.05 9.81
C GLY A 92 1.96 9.64 10.46
N GLN A 93 1.94 8.53 11.19
CA GLN A 93 0.77 8.06 11.93
C GLN A 93 0.39 9.02 13.07
N SER A 94 1.37 9.52 13.80
CA SER A 94 1.15 10.50 14.87
C SER A 94 0.59 11.82 14.31
N SER A 95 1.07 12.25 13.15
CA SER A 95 0.57 13.48 12.50
C SER A 95 -0.90 13.37 12.05
N LEU A 96 -1.37 12.17 11.69
CA LEU A 96 -2.77 11.94 11.33
C LEU A 96 -3.72 11.94 12.53
N LYS A 97 -3.18 11.65 13.73
CA LYS A 97 -3.94 11.67 14.99
C LYS A 97 -4.01 13.05 15.62
N SER A 98 -3.19 14.01 15.16
CA SER A 98 -3.17 15.36 15.72
C SER A 98 -4.42 16.14 15.31
N GLU A 99 -4.90 17.02 16.18
CA GLU A 99 -6.05 17.92 15.90
C GLU A 99 -5.78 18.90 14.75
N CYS A 100 -4.52 19.15 14.42
CA CYS A 100 -4.07 19.97 13.30
C CYS A 100 -4.01 19.22 11.97
N ALA A 101 -4.41 17.94 11.93
CA ALA A 101 -4.45 17.20 10.67
C ALA A 101 -5.44 17.85 9.69
N PRO A 102 -5.09 18.03 8.40
CA PRO A 102 -6.00 18.61 7.44
C PRO A 102 -7.26 17.75 7.32
N LYS A 103 -8.42 18.36 7.56
CA LYS A 103 -9.72 17.72 7.41
C LYS A 103 -9.97 17.47 5.93
N SER A 104 -9.77 16.24 5.48
CA SER A 104 -10.10 15.78 4.12
C SER A 104 -11.49 15.16 4.10
N LYS A 105 -12.19 15.22 2.94
CA LYS A 105 -13.45 14.48 2.70
C LYS A 105 -13.30 12.98 2.95
N HIS A 106 -12.11 12.45 2.73
CA HIS A 106 -11.76 11.06 3.02
C HIS A 106 -10.56 11.05 3.97
N PRO A 107 -10.74 10.60 5.23
CA PRO A 107 -9.64 10.53 6.16
C PRO A 107 -8.57 9.58 5.63
N ALA A 108 -7.35 10.08 5.47
CA ALA A 108 -6.23 9.27 5.04
C ALA A 108 -5.93 8.22 6.09
N LYS A 109 -5.95 6.93 5.70
CA LYS A 109 -5.59 5.82 6.59
C LYS A 109 -4.09 5.83 6.93
N ARG A 110 -3.25 6.43 6.07
CA ARG A 110 -1.81 6.56 6.30
C ARG A 110 -1.25 7.78 5.57
N CYS A 111 -0.12 8.28 6.07
CA CYS A 111 0.65 9.33 5.42
C CYS A 111 1.83 8.69 4.66
N ARG A 112 2.02 9.04 3.39
CA ARG A 112 3.14 8.56 2.57
C ARG A 112 4.45 9.15 3.10
N ILE A 113 5.54 8.37 3.08
CA ILE A 113 6.85 8.76 3.62
C ILE A 113 7.37 10.05 2.98
N GLN A 114 7.27 10.20 1.67
CA GLN A 114 7.65 11.43 0.97
C GLN A 114 6.92 12.67 1.53
N THR A 115 5.63 12.55 1.85
CA THR A 115 4.85 13.64 2.44
C THR A 115 5.35 13.98 3.84
N VAL A 116 5.74 12.97 4.64
CA VAL A 116 6.32 13.17 5.98
C VAL A 116 7.64 13.91 5.87
N MET A 117 8.55 13.45 5.01
CA MET A 117 9.85 14.09 4.77
C MET A 117 9.71 15.55 4.31
N ASN A 118 8.78 15.82 3.40
CA ASN A 118 8.55 17.18 2.91
C ASN A 118 8.00 18.13 3.98
N LYS A 119 7.26 17.62 4.97
CA LYS A 119 6.77 18.41 6.10
C LYS A 119 7.83 18.66 7.18
N MET A 120 8.90 17.88 7.21
CA MET A 120 10.00 18.01 8.16
C MET A 120 11.12 18.94 7.65
N ARG A 121 11.09 19.32 6.37
CA ARG A 121 11.98 20.32 5.76
C ARG A 121 11.49 21.74 6.00
#